data_940864d519b21720b198174423918810
#
_entry.id   940864d519b21720b198174423918810
#
_cell.length_a   1.000
_cell.length_b   1.000
_cell.length_c   1.000
_cell.angle_alpha   90.00
_cell.angle_beta   90.00
_cell.angle_gamma   90.00
#
_symmetry.space_group_name_H-M   'P 1'
#
loop_
_entity.id
_entity.type
_entity.pdbx_description
1 polymer ?
#
loop_
_entity_poly.entity_id
_entity_poly.type
_entity_poly.pdbx_seq_one_letter_code
_entity_poly.pdbx_strand_id
1 'polypeptide(L)'
;MRPFLALAVPMSNPLSNIRIVMVNTFHPGNIGAAARAVKTMGMGDLVLVSPVDYPNDHATSMAAGATDILESAKVVETLEQAIDDCQLVIATSARSRSHPWPIKEAREMAPQIIEEAAQGKVAILFGPERMGLHNDHLRQAHFHMDIPGNPDYPVLNVSAAVQLVCYECFMSSRETFASSEREYPLVNELNGFYEHLETTLNDAGFLNKAHPGQAMLRLKRLFNRARPEKIELNMLRGILSSVDTLVKKLESK
;
A
#
# COMPACT_ATOMS: atom_id res chain seq x y z
N MET A 1 -33.45 18.75 29.05
CA MET A 1 -32.15 18.57 28.42
C MET A 1 -31.96 17.06 28.28
N ARG A 2 -32.24 16.50 27.10
CA ARG A 2 -32.08 15.05 26.83
C ARG A 2 -30.66 14.80 26.36
N PRO A 3 -29.94 13.80 26.88
CA PRO A 3 -28.62 13.50 26.39
C PRO A 3 -28.72 12.94 24.95
N PHE A 4 -27.94 13.51 24.04
CA PHE A 4 -27.73 12.98 22.70
C PHE A 4 -27.09 11.59 22.88
N LEU A 5 -27.87 10.55 22.61
CA LEU A 5 -27.33 9.21 22.40
C LEU A 5 -26.58 9.30 21.07
N ALA A 6 -25.25 9.35 21.13
CA ALA A 6 -24.43 9.09 19.97
C ALA A 6 -24.75 7.65 19.51
N LEU A 7 -25.40 7.52 18.38
CA LEU A 7 -25.53 6.24 17.67
C LEU A 7 -24.10 5.74 17.43
N ALA A 8 -23.72 4.70 18.15
CA ALA A 8 -22.50 3.99 17.86
C ALA A 8 -22.63 3.44 16.42
N VAL A 9 -21.93 4.06 15.49
CA VAL A 9 -21.70 3.49 14.15
C VAL A 9 -21.09 2.12 14.41
N PRO A 10 -21.64 1.02 13.83
CA PRO A 10 -21.02 -0.29 13.99
C PRO A 10 -19.58 -0.17 13.50
N MET A 11 -18.62 -0.35 14.40
CA MET A 11 -17.20 -0.30 14.06
C MET A 11 -16.97 -1.41 13.04
N SER A 12 -16.75 -1.04 11.77
CA SER A 12 -16.39 -1.98 10.72
C SER A 12 -15.14 -2.72 11.19
N ASN A 13 -15.14 -4.05 11.06
CA ASN A 13 -13.97 -4.85 11.39
C ASN A 13 -12.78 -4.32 10.54
N PRO A 14 -11.74 -3.71 11.12
CA PRO A 14 -10.64 -3.12 10.35
C PRO A 14 -9.94 -4.14 9.45
N LEU A 15 -9.97 -5.43 9.81
CA LEU A 15 -9.39 -6.50 9.00
C LEU A 15 -10.05 -6.61 7.61
N SER A 16 -11.32 -6.21 7.45
CA SER A 16 -12.01 -6.22 6.16
C SER A 16 -11.48 -5.15 5.18
N ASN A 17 -10.78 -4.15 5.67
CA ASN A 17 -10.17 -3.09 4.88
C ASN A 17 -8.68 -3.34 4.57
N ILE A 18 -8.14 -4.49 4.99
CA ILE A 18 -6.77 -4.89 4.67
C ILE A 18 -6.78 -5.73 3.40
N ARG A 19 -6.12 -5.23 2.37
CA ARG A 19 -5.92 -5.89 1.08
C ARG A 19 -4.55 -6.52 1.02
N ILE A 20 -4.50 -7.81 0.74
CA ILE A 20 -3.27 -8.52 0.42
C ILE A 20 -3.07 -8.50 -1.10
N VAL A 21 -1.96 -7.94 -1.56
CA VAL A 21 -1.63 -7.83 -2.98
C VAL A 21 -0.42 -8.71 -3.28
N MET A 22 -0.62 -9.71 -4.12
CA MET A 22 0.45 -10.59 -4.60
C MET A 22 0.84 -10.22 -6.02
N VAL A 23 2.09 -9.83 -6.23
CA VAL A 23 2.59 -9.32 -7.51
C VAL A 23 3.40 -10.39 -8.23
N ASN A 24 3.03 -10.69 -9.48
CA ASN A 24 3.71 -11.64 -10.36
C ASN A 24 4.02 -12.99 -9.70
N THR A 25 3.09 -13.50 -8.89
CA THR A 25 3.25 -14.79 -8.21
C THR A 25 3.35 -15.91 -9.23
N PHE A 26 4.43 -16.69 -9.12
CA PHE A 26 4.75 -17.73 -10.09
C PHE A 26 4.02 -19.04 -9.79
N HIS A 27 4.04 -19.49 -8.52
CA HIS A 27 3.45 -20.76 -8.12
C HIS A 27 1.99 -20.61 -7.69
N PRO A 28 1.03 -21.24 -8.38
CA PRO A 28 -0.38 -21.19 -8.02
C PRO A 28 -0.66 -21.70 -6.59
N GLY A 29 0.12 -22.66 -6.10
CA GLY A 29 0.01 -23.14 -4.73
C GLY A 29 0.26 -22.06 -3.68
N ASN A 30 1.11 -21.07 -3.95
CA ASN A 30 1.33 -19.95 -3.05
C ASN A 30 0.10 -19.02 -3.00
N ILE A 31 -0.62 -18.86 -4.12
CA ILE A 31 -1.88 -18.10 -4.17
C ILE A 31 -2.93 -18.77 -3.29
N GLY A 32 -3.10 -20.10 -3.44
CA GLY A 32 -4.03 -20.85 -2.63
C GLY A 32 -3.70 -20.82 -1.13
N ALA A 33 -2.43 -21.03 -0.78
CA ALA A 33 -1.99 -20.97 0.62
C ALA A 33 -2.16 -19.54 1.21
N ALA A 34 -1.92 -18.49 0.41
CA ALA A 34 -2.18 -17.12 0.82
C ALA A 34 -3.68 -16.85 1.03
N ALA A 35 -4.55 -17.32 0.15
CA ALA A 35 -6.00 -17.22 0.32
C ALA A 35 -6.46 -17.87 1.65
N ARG A 36 -5.89 -19.03 1.98
CA ARG A 36 -6.14 -19.70 3.27
C ARG A 36 -5.65 -18.86 4.45
N ALA A 37 -4.48 -18.25 4.36
CA ALA A 37 -3.93 -17.37 5.39
C ALA A 37 -4.84 -16.15 5.62
N VAL A 38 -5.25 -15.48 4.55
CA VAL A 38 -6.17 -14.33 4.56
C VAL A 38 -7.46 -14.67 5.27
N LYS A 39 -8.13 -15.77 4.87
CA LYS A 39 -9.38 -16.21 5.50
C LYS A 39 -9.21 -16.59 6.96
N THR A 40 -8.15 -17.35 7.28
CA THR A 40 -7.90 -17.83 8.65
C THR A 40 -7.70 -16.66 9.62
N MET A 41 -7.15 -15.53 9.15
CA MET A 41 -6.93 -14.33 9.95
C MET A 41 -8.06 -13.30 9.83
N GLY A 42 -9.23 -13.70 9.32
CA GLY A 42 -10.44 -12.86 9.31
C GLY A 42 -10.41 -11.72 8.28
N MET A 43 -9.53 -11.81 7.29
CA MET A 43 -9.46 -10.90 6.14
C MET A 43 -10.17 -11.51 4.93
N GLY A 44 -10.43 -10.71 3.88
CA GLY A 44 -11.14 -11.18 2.69
C GLY A 44 -10.72 -10.56 1.37
N ASP A 45 -9.91 -9.49 1.38
CA ASP A 45 -9.52 -8.76 0.16
C ASP A 45 -8.15 -9.27 -0.34
N LEU A 46 -8.18 -10.12 -1.37
CA LEU A 46 -7.01 -10.63 -2.08
C LEU A 46 -6.99 -10.09 -3.51
N VAL A 47 -5.89 -9.45 -3.89
CA VAL A 47 -5.67 -8.95 -5.25
C VAL A 47 -4.40 -9.57 -5.83
N LEU A 48 -4.51 -10.04 -7.07
CA LEU A 48 -3.42 -10.66 -7.82
C LEU A 48 -3.03 -9.74 -8.98
N VAL A 49 -1.79 -9.25 -8.97
CA VAL A 49 -1.25 -8.43 -10.06
C VAL A 49 -0.48 -9.34 -11.00
N SER A 50 -0.96 -9.51 -12.23
CA SER A 50 -0.33 -10.31 -13.28
C SER A 50 0.20 -11.66 -12.78
N PRO A 51 -0.62 -12.53 -12.14
CA PRO A 51 -0.19 -13.85 -11.72
C PRO A 51 0.21 -14.68 -12.94
N VAL A 52 1.23 -15.54 -12.81
CA VAL A 52 1.75 -16.30 -13.97
C VAL A 52 0.82 -17.44 -14.36
N ASP A 53 0.22 -18.12 -13.39
CA ASP A 53 -0.63 -19.29 -13.59
C ASP A 53 -1.84 -19.26 -12.65
N TYR A 54 -2.84 -18.49 -13.05
CA TYR A 54 -4.10 -18.35 -12.31
C TYR A 54 -5.25 -17.97 -13.28
N PRO A 55 -6.45 -18.57 -13.14
CA PRO A 55 -6.84 -19.59 -12.15
C PRO A 55 -6.20 -20.96 -12.40
N ASN A 56 -6.03 -21.76 -11.32
CA ASN A 56 -5.36 -23.05 -11.40
C ASN A 56 -5.87 -24.00 -10.28
N ASP A 57 -6.05 -25.30 -10.61
CA ASP A 57 -6.56 -26.31 -9.68
C ASP A 57 -5.65 -26.52 -8.46
N HIS A 58 -4.34 -26.31 -8.63
CA HIS A 58 -3.41 -26.40 -7.52
C HIS A 58 -3.60 -25.26 -6.52
N ALA A 59 -3.94 -24.04 -6.99
CA ALA A 59 -4.32 -22.94 -6.10
C ALA A 59 -5.59 -23.30 -5.31
N THR A 60 -6.61 -23.85 -5.97
CA THR A 60 -7.86 -24.30 -5.32
C THR A 60 -7.59 -25.38 -4.27
N SER A 61 -6.75 -26.36 -4.60
CA SER A 61 -6.36 -27.43 -3.68
C SER A 61 -5.66 -26.89 -2.42
N MET A 62 -4.70 -25.94 -2.60
CA MET A 62 -3.96 -25.37 -1.49
C MET A 62 -4.77 -24.38 -0.66
N ALA A 63 -5.81 -23.80 -1.22
CA ALA A 63 -6.74 -22.94 -0.48
C ALA A 63 -7.62 -23.73 0.51
N ALA A 64 -7.81 -25.03 0.27
CA ALA A 64 -8.66 -25.89 1.08
C ALA A 64 -10.07 -25.27 1.28
N GLY A 65 -10.46 -24.91 2.52
CA GLY A 65 -11.75 -24.27 2.81
C GLY A 65 -11.83 -22.76 2.51
N ALA A 66 -10.86 -22.17 1.81
CA ALA A 66 -10.80 -20.73 1.48
C ALA A 66 -10.98 -20.46 -0.03
N THR A 67 -11.74 -21.31 -0.73
CA THR A 67 -12.01 -21.14 -2.17
C THR A 67 -12.82 -19.88 -2.47
N ASP A 68 -13.67 -19.43 -1.56
CA ASP A 68 -14.41 -18.17 -1.63
C ASP A 68 -13.48 -16.95 -1.73
N ILE A 69 -12.31 -16.98 -1.08
CA ILE A 69 -11.29 -15.92 -1.22
C ILE A 69 -10.71 -15.93 -2.63
N LEU A 70 -10.46 -17.12 -3.21
CA LEU A 70 -9.98 -17.21 -4.59
C LEU A 70 -11.05 -16.76 -5.60
N GLU A 71 -12.30 -17.15 -5.39
CA GLU A 71 -13.42 -16.78 -6.26
C GLU A 71 -13.69 -15.27 -6.27
N SER A 72 -13.48 -14.61 -5.12
CA SER A 72 -13.59 -13.15 -4.97
C SER A 72 -12.30 -12.40 -5.29
N ALA A 73 -11.18 -13.10 -5.48
CA ALA A 73 -9.89 -12.47 -5.76
C ALA A 73 -9.92 -11.66 -7.05
N LYS A 74 -9.49 -10.41 -6.97
CA LYS A 74 -9.41 -9.51 -8.10
C LYS A 74 -8.09 -9.74 -8.84
N VAL A 75 -8.15 -10.02 -10.14
CA VAL A 75 -6.96 -10.12 -11.01
C VAL A 75 -6.84 -8.81 -11.80
N VAL A 76 -5.68 -8.18 -11.73
CA VAL A 76 -5.38 -6.92 -12.42
C VAL A 76 -4.04 -7.00 -13.15
N GLU A 77 -3.83 -6.11 -14.11
CA GLU A 77 -2.60 -6.11 -14.92
C GLU A 77 -1.47 -5.32 -14.26
N THR A 78 -1.79 -4.25 -13.52
CA THR A 78 -0.78 -3.36 -12.93
C THR A 78 -0.97 -3.18 -11.43
N LEU A 79 0.11 -2.78 -10.74
CA LEU A 79 0.06 -2.50 -9.32
C LEU A 79 -0.84 -1.29 -9.01
N GLU A 80 -0.83 -0.28 -9.87
CA GLU A 80 -1.67 0.91 -9.73
C GLU A 80 -3.14 0.54 -9.63
N GLN A 81 -3.61 -0.39 -10.47
CA GLN A 81 -5.00 -0.88 -10.43
C GLN A 81 -5.34 -1.64 -9.14
N ALA A 82 -4.32 -2.19 -8.47
CA ALA A 82 -4.49 -2.93 -7.23
C ALA A 82 -4.59 -1.99 -6.00
N ILE A 83 -4.06 -0.77 -6.08
CA ILE A 83 -3.85 0.11 -4.92
C ILE A 83 -4.49 1.50 -5.04
N ASP A 84 -5.13 1.83 -6.16
CA ASP A 84 -5.64 3.17 -6.48
C ASP A 84 -6.66 3.71 -5.45
N ASP A 85 -7.42 2.84 -4.81
CA ASP A 85 -8.42 3.13 -3.78
C ASP A 85 -7.89 2.93 -2.34
N CYS A 86 -6.57 2.72 -2.17
CA CYS A 86 -5.94 2.57 -0.86
C CYS A 86 -5.35 3.89 -0.35
N GLN A 87 -5.46 4.12 0.96
CA GLN A 87 -4.86 5.28 1.62
C GLN A 87 -3.48 4.97 2.20
N LEU A 88 -3.19 3.69 2.45
CA LEU A 88 -1.90 3.23 2.92
C LEU A 88 -1.45 2.05 2.08
N VAL A 89 -0.20 2.10 1.62
CA VAL A 89 0.47 1.01 0.89
C VAL A 89 1.76 0.65 1.59
N ILE A 90 1.93 -0.61 1.90
CA ILE A 90 3.11 -1.16 2.59
C ILE A 90 3.72 -2.23 1.71
N ALA A 91 5.02 -2.13 1.45
CA ALA A 91 5.75 -3.10 0.67
C ALA A 91 6.57 -4.03 1.57
N THR A 92 6.41 -5.35 1.42
CA THR A 92 7.26 -6.31 2.12
C THR A 92 8.61 -6.44 1.42
N SER A 93 9.70 -6.45 2.18
CA SER A 93 11.05 -6.57 1.64
C SER A 93 11.98 -7.26 2.62
N ALA A 94 12.55 -8.40 2.23
CA ALA A 94 13.57 -9.12 3.00
C ALA A 94 15.01 -8.62 2.71
N ARG A 95 15.20 -7.55 1.95
CA ARG A 95 16.53 -7.07 1.53
C ARG A 95 16.68 -5.58 1.78
N SER A 96 17.76 -5.20 2.46
CA SER A 96 18.26 -3.83 2.46
C SER A 96 18.67 -3.45 1.03
N ARG A 97 18.09 -2.38 0.48
CA ARG A 97 18.38 -1.88 -0.87
C ARG A 97 19.05 -0.50 -0.81
N SER A 98 19.61 -0.09 -1.93
CA SER A 98 20.46 1.11 -2.10
C SER A 98 19.84 2.47 -1.71
N HIS A 99 18.53 2.51 -1.42
CA HIS A 99 17.86 3.72 -0.94
C HIS A 99 17.22 3.41 0.42
N PRO A 100 17.63 4.08 1.50
CA PRO A 100 17.07 3.84 2.83
C PRO A 100 15.63 4.36 2.92
N TRP A 101 14.68 3.44 2.93
CA TRP A 101 13.31 3.70 3.36
C TRP A 101 13.18 3.42 4.84
N PRO A 102 12.23 4.06 5.55
CA PRO A 102 11.87 3.63 6.88
C PRO A 102 11.37 2.18 6.80
N ILE A 103 12.14 1.27 7.38
CA ILE A 103 11.76 -0.15 7.48
C ILE A 103 11.28 -0.36 8.91
N LYS A 104 10.12 -0.97 9.07
CA LYS A 104 9.59 -1.45 10.35
C LYS A 104 9.35 -2.95 10.27
N GLU A 105 9.50 -3.62 11.39
CA GLU A 105 9.11 -5.02 11.49
C GLU A 105 7.59 -5.19 11.41
N ALA A 106 7.12 -6.33 10.93
CA ALA A 106 5.68 -6.61 10.77
C ALA A 106 4.91 -6.39 12.07
N ARG A 107 5.47 -6.80 13.22
CA ARG A 107 4.89 -6.60 14.55
C ARG A 107 4.75 -5.13 14.93
N GLU A 108 5.76 -4.31 14.62
CA GLU A 108 5.75 -2.87 14.90
C GLU A 108 4.80 -2.11 13.96
N MET A 109 4.60 -2.64 12.74
CA MET A 109 3.74 -2.01 11.75
C MET A 109 2.26 -2.36 11.95
N ALA A 110 1.95 -3.55 12.51
CA ALA A 110 0.58 -4.05 12.64
C ALA A 110 -0.37 -3.08 13.38
N PRO A 111 0.00 -2.43 14.50
CA PRO A 111 -0.87 -1.43 15.13
C PRO A 111 -1.25 -0.28 14.19
N GLN A 112 -0.29 0.25 13.45
CA GLN A 112 -0.54 1.31 12.47
C GLN A 112 -1.45 0.84 11.34
N ILE A 113 -1.26 -0.39 10.84
CA ILE A 113 -2.12 -0.99 9.82
C ILE A 113 -3.57 -1.06 10.30
N ILE A 114 -3.81 -1.49 11.55
CA ILE A 114 -5.16 -1.60 12.12
C ILE A 114 -5.80 -0.22 12.33
N GLU A 115 -5.04 0.75 12.82
CA GLU A 115 -5.52 2.14 12.97
C GLU A 115 -5.97 2.73 11.63
N GLU A 116 -5.15 2.59 10.59
CA GLU A 116 -5.45 3.07 9.25
C GLU A 116 -6.60 2.30 8.59
N ALA A 117 -6.63 0.99 8.77
CA ALA A 117 -7.69 0.13 8.24
C ALA A 117 -9.07 0.42 8.88
N ALA A 118 -9.11 1.02 10.06
CA ALA A 118 -10.35 1.51 10.65
C ALA A 118 -10.95 2.71 9.88
N GLN A 119 -10.16 3.42 9.08
CA GLN A 119 -10.54 4.64 8.37
C GLN A 119 -10.66 4.42 6.85
N GLY A 120 -9.91 3.47 6.27
CA GLY A 120 -9.92 3.23 4.83
C GLY A 120 -9.12 1.99 4.45
N LYS A 121 -8.93 1.78 3.14
CA LYS A 121 -8.24 0.59 2.65
C LYS A 121 -6.72 0.70 2.80
N VAL A 122 -6.13 -0.39 3.26
CA VAL A 122 -4.69 -0.58 3.41
C VAL A 122 -4.24 -1.73 2.50
N ALA A 123 -3.27 -1.50 1.64
CA ALA A 123 -2.68 -2.54 0.82
C ALA A 123 -1.32 -2.99 1.38
N ILE A 124 -1.12 -4.31 1.43
CA ILE A 124 0.16 -4.92 1.79
C ILE A 124 0.66 -5.73 0.60
N LEU A 125 1.82 -5.36 0.07
CA LEU A 125 2.37 -5.88 -1.17
C LEU A 125 3.36 -7.01 -0.91
N PHE A 126 3.20 -8.10 -1.64
CA PHE A 126 4.12 -9.24 -1.66
C PHE A 126 4.61 -9.49 -3.08
N GLY A 127 5.92 -9.59 -3.26
CA GLY A 127 6.54 -9.79 -4.56
C GLY A 127 6.68 -11.26 -4.97
N PRO A 128 7.13 -11.51 -6.21
CA PRO A 128 7.40 -12.85 -6.70
C PRO A 128 8.49 -13.57 -5.88
N GLU A 129 8.39 -14.90 -5.84
CA GLU A 129 9.13 -15.79 -4.94
C GLU A 129 10.66 -15.65 -5.03
N ARG A 130 11.19 -15.43 -6.24
CA ARG A 130 12.63 -15.41 -6.48
C ARG A 130 13.28 -14.06 -6.28
N MET A 131 12.57 -12.98 -6.64
CA MET A 131 13.16 -11.65 -6.74
C MET A 131 12.60 -10.66 -5.73
N GLY A 132 11.45 -10.96 -5.11
CA GLY A 132 10.71 -9.99 -4.29
C GLY A 132 10.19 -8.82 -5.14
N LEU A 133 9.69 -7.80 -4.52
CA LEU A 133 9.17 -6.60 -5.18
C LEU A 133 10.29 -5.88 -5.95
N HIS A 134 10.01 -5.45 -7.18
CA HIS A 134 10.90 -4.58 -7.95
C HIS A 134 10.94 -3.17 -7.37
N ASN A 135 11.98 -2.40 -7.70
CA ASN A 135 12.13 -1.03 -7.20
C ASN A 135 10.95 -0.13 -7.58
N ASP A 136 10.32 -0.35 -8.74
CA ASP A 136 9.16 0.43 -9.17
C ASP A 136 7.93 0.16 -8.30
N HIS A 137 7.74 -1.07 -7.82
CA HIS A 137 6.70 -1.40 -6.85
C HIS A 137 7.01 -0.79 -5.48
N LEU A 138 8.27 -0.85 -5.02
CA LEU A 138 8.71 -0.29 -3.75
C LEU A 138 8.53 1.23 -3.67
N ARG A 139 8.66 1.93 -4.80
CA ARG A 139 8.50 3.39 -4.89
C ARG A 139 7.07 3.86 -4.72
N GLN A 140 6.09 2.98 -4.93
CA GLN A 140 4.67 3.28 -4.76
C GLN A 140 4.21 3.07 -3.32
N ALA A 141 5.03 2.44 -2.47
CA ALA A 141 4.71 2.21 -1.07
C ALA A 141 5.06 3.42 -0.18
N HIS A 142 4.27 3.62 0.85
CA HIS A 142 4.51 4.62 1.90
C HIS A 142 5.55 4.14 2.91
N PHE A 143 5.49 2.85 3.27
CA PHE A 143 6.41 2.20 4.19
C PHE A 143 6.91 0.88 3.62
N HIS A 144 8.10 0.48 4.10
CA HIS A 144 8.58 -0.87 3.89
C HIS A 144 8.49 -1.66 5.18
N MET A 145 8.12 -2.91 5.04
CA MET A 145 7.97 -3.85 6.15
C MET A 145 8.90 -5.03 5.97
N ASP A 146 9.61 -5.37 7.05
CA ASP A 146 10.42 -6.57 7.13
C ASP A 146 9.78 -7.59 8.07
N ILE A 147 10.02 -8.87 7.78
CA ILE A 147 9.66 -9.99 8.65
C ILE A 147 10.97 -10.59 9.14
N PRO A 148 11.35 -10.36 10.41
CA PRO A 148 12.61 -10.86 10.94
C PRO A 148 12.71 -12.39 10.83
N GLY A 149 13.85 -12.87 10.39
CA GLY A 149 14.15 -14.29 10.27
C GLY A 149 15.58 -14.61 10.67
N ASN A 150 15.99 -15.89 10.53
CA ASN A 150 17.36 -16.29 10.75
C ASN A 150 18.28 -15.52 9.77
N PRO A 151 19.29 -14.77 10.25
CA PRO A 151 20.21 -14.02 9.39
C PRO A 151 20.91 -14.89 8.33
N ASP A 152 21.16 -16.16 8.61
CA ASP A 152 21.80 -17.10 7.69
C ASP A 152 20.82 -17.62 6.61
N TYR A 153 19.51 -17.54 6.85
CA TYR A 153 18.47 -17.99 5.94
C TYR A 153 17.19 -17.15 6.10
N PRO A 154 17.18 -15.86 5.70
CA PRO A 154 16.11 -14.93 6.02
C PRO A 154 14.93 -14.96 5.07
N VAL A 155 15.02 -15.68 3.93
CA VAL A 155 14.02 -15.63 2.87
C VAL A 155 12.87 -16.60 3.17
N LEU A 156 11.69 -16.05 3.43
CA LEU A 156 10.47 -16.82 3.61
C LEU A 156 9.84 -17.19 2.26
N ASN A 157 9.14 -18.32 2.23
CA ASN A 157 8.14 -18.56 1.18
C ASN A 157 7.08 -17.44 1.23
N VAL A 158 6.61 -16.99 0.06
CA VAL A 158 5.70 -15.84 -0.01
C VAL A 158 4.38 -16.06 0.75
N SER A 159 3.78 -17.25 0.67
CA SER A 159 2.55 -17.54 1.43
C SER A 159 2.79 -17.63 2.94
N ALA A 160 3.97 -18.07 3.37
CA ALA A 160 4.38 -18.01 4.78
C ALA A 160 4.55 -16.56 5.25
N ALA A 161 5.13 -15.70 4.42
CA ALA A 161 5.21 -14.27 4.70
C ALA A 161 3.82 -13.63 4.83
N VAL A 162 2.89 -13.96 3.91
CA VAL A 162 1.48 -13.54 4.01
C VAL A 162 0.86 -13.99 5.32
N GLN A 163 1.04 -15.27 5.70
CA GLN A 163 0.49 -15.80 6.96
C GLN A 163 0.98 -15.03 8.19
N LEU A 164 2.29 -14.74 8.26
CA LEU A 164 2.88 -14.03 9.40
C LEU A 164 2.36 -12.59 9.49
N VAL A 165 2.30 -11.88 8.38
CA VAL A 165 1.77 -10.51 8.35
C VAL A 165 0.29 -10.47 8.71
N CYS A 166 -0.52 -11.36 8.14
CA CYS A 166 -1.93 -11.47 8.49
C CYS A 166 -2.13 -11.81 9.98
N TYR A 167 -1.25 -12.66 10.55
CA TYR A 167 -1.29 -12.99 11.98
C TYR A 167 -0.99 -11.79 12.87
N GLU A 168 0.05 -11.01 12.58
CA GLU A 168 0.38 -9.81 13.36
C GLU A 168 -0.76 -8.77 13.27
N CYS A 169 -1.35 -8.57 12.10
CA CYS A 169 -2.54 -7.72 11.95
C CYS A 169 -3.74 -8.25 12.75
N PHE A 170 -4.00 -9.57 12.70
CA PHE A 170 -5.07 -10.19 13.49
C PHE A 170 -4.84 -10.02 15.00
N MET A 171 -3.63 -10.25 15.49
CA MET A 171 -3.29 -10.08 16.90
C MET A 171 -3.47 -8.62 17.33
N SER A 172 -3.02 -7.68 16.51
CA SER A 172 -3.16 -6.26 16.77
C SER A 172 -4.61 -5.78 16.74
N SER A 173 -5.48 -6.36 15.90
CA SER A 173 -6.91 -6.02 15.86
C SER A 173 -7.69 -6.41 17.11
N ARG A 174 -7.13 -7.26 17.96
CA ARG A 174 -7.70 -7.66 19.26
C ARG A 174 -7.43 -6.65 20.36
N GLU A 175 -6.48 -5.73 20.14
CA GLU A 175 -6.21 -4.63 21.03
C GLU A 175 -7.12 -3.45 20.64
N THR A 176 -7.69 -2.77 21.65
CA THR A 176 -8.57 -1.62 21.38
C THR A 176 -7.66 -0.39 21.19
N PHE A 177 -7.60 0.14 19.96
CA PHE A 177 -6.89 1.40 19.70
C PHE A 177 -7.86 2.56 19.68
N ALA A 178 -7.44 3.70 20.24
CA ALA A 178 -8.12 4.97 20.02
C ALA A 178 -7.87 5.41 18.57
N SER A 179 -8.90 5.56 17.76
CA SER A 179 -8.77 6.05 16.39
C SER A 179 -8.28 7.49 16.36
N SER A 180 -7.31 7.81 15.53
CA SER A 180 -6.96 9.20 15.21
C SER A 180 -7.97 9.73 14.17
N GLU A 181 -8.38 11.01 14.32
CA GLU A 181 -9.30 11.67 13.35
C GLU A 181 -8.56 12.15 12.09
N ARG A 182 -7.46 11.51 11.70
CA ARG A 182 -6.65 11.91 10.54
C ARG A 182 -7.23 11.34 9.26
N GLU A 183 -7.47 12.18 8.30
CA GLU A 183 -7.90 11.78 6.96
C GLU A 183 -6.72 11.85 5.98
N TYR A 184 -6.34 10.69 5.42
CA TYR A 184 -5.27 10.59 4.45
C TYR A 184 -5.81 10.51 3.01
N PRO A 185 -5.09 11.06 2.02
CA PRO A 185 -5.47 10.93 0.62
C PRO A 185 -5.34 9.49 0.13
N LEU A 186 -6.19 9.12 -0.81
CA LEU A 186 -6.05 7.88 -1.57
C LEU A 186 -4.82 7.96 -2.47
N VAL A 187 -4.28 6.81 -2.87
CA VAL A 187 -3.12 6.74 -3.77
C VAL A 187 -3.36 7.48 -5.08
N ASN A 188 -4.56 7.38 -5.65
CA ASN A 188 -4.90 8.10 -6.87
C ASN A 188 -4.90 9.63 -6.68
N GLU A 189 -5.35 10.14 -5.51
CA GLU A 189 -5.33 11.57 -5.18
C GLU A 189 -3.88 12.08 -5.03
N LEU A 190 -3.02 11.26 -4.42
CA LEU A 190 -1.59 11.55 -4.27
C LEU A 190 -0.87 11.53 -5.63
N ASN A 191 -1.19 10.59 -6.51
CA ASN A 191 -0.67 10.55 -7.87
C ASN A 191 -1.06 11.80 -8.66
N GLY A 192 -2.31 12.26 -8.56
CA GLY A 192 -2.75 13.51 -9.16
C GLY A 192 -2.01 14.75 -8.63
N PHE A 193 -1.59 14.74 -7.36
CA PHE A 193 -0.69 15.77 -6.82
C PHE A 193 0.71 15.69 -7.46
N TYR A 194 1.27 14.49 -7.65
CA TYR A 194 2.59 14.32 -8.27
C TYR A 194 2.62 14.76 -9.73
N GLU A 195 1.56 14.50 -10.48
CA GLU A 195 1.41 14.98 -11.87
C GLU A 195 1.36 16.52 -11.92
N HIS A 196 0.59 17.13 -11.01
CA HIS A 196 0.53 18.58 -10.88
C HIS A 196 1.91 19.17 -10.50
N LEU A 197 2.57 18.59 -9.49
CA LEU A 197 3.90 19.01 -9.05
C LEU A 197 4.92 18.93 -10.20
N GLU A 198 4.95 17.85 -10.96
CA GLU A 198 5.86 17.67 -12.09
C GLU A 198 5.62 18.69 -13.18
N THR A 199 4.36 18.96 -13.53
CA THR A 199 3.95 19.97 -14.51
C THR A 199 4.42 21.35 -14.05
N THR A 200 4.07 21.77 -12.84
CA THR A 200 4.46 23.08 -12.28
C THR A 200 5.97 23.27 -12.24
N LEU A 201 6.73 22.24 -11.83
CA LEU A 201 8.19 22.32 -11.75
C LEU A 201 8.85 22.36 -13.13
N ASN A 202 8.25 21.72 -14.15
CA ASN A 202 8.70 21.85 -15.53
C ASN A 202 8.47 23.26 -16.06
N ASP A 203 7.27 23.81 -15.86
CA ASP A 203 6.87 25.13 -16.36
C ASP A 203 7.65 26.26 -15.63
N ALA A 204 7.95 26.06 -14.35
CA ALA A 204 8.81 26.96 -13.58
C ALA A 204 10.31 26.83 -13.93
N GLY A 205 10.71 25.91 -14.82
CA GLY A 205 12.10 25.70 -15.24
C GLY A 205 13.00 25.02 -14.20
N PHE A 206 12.43 24.47 -13.13
CA PHE A 206 13.18 23.73 -12.11
C PHE A 206 13.62 22.34 -12.59
N LEU A 207 12.75 21.65 -13.35
CA LEU A 207 13.08 20.37 -13.97
C LEU A 207 13.63 20.59 -15.37
N ASN A 208 14.76 19.97 -15.68
CA ASN A 208 15.31 19.99 -17.03
C ASN A 208 14.78 18.78 -17.82
N LYS A 209 13.94 19.03 -18.84
CA LYS A 209 13.37 17.99 -19.69
C LYS A 209 14.41 17.13 -20.41
N ALA A 210 15.58 17.70 -20.74
CA ALA A 210 16.69 16.99 -21.38
C ALA A 210 17.47 16.10 -20.39
N HIS A 211 17.46 16.46 -19.10
CA HIS A 211 18.14 15.73 -18.02
C HIS A 211 17.24 15.70 -16.78
N PRO A 212 16.16 14.90 -16.80
CA PRO A 212 15.16 14.91 -15.72
C PRO A 212 15.73 14.53 -14.34
N GLY A 213 16.89 13.88 -14.31
CA GLY A 213 17.59 13.52 -13.09
C GLY A 213 16.71 12.67 -12.14
N GLN A 214 17.02 12.74 -10.84
CA GLN A 214 16.27 12.02 -9.80
C GLN A 214 15.36 12.94 -8.97
N ALA A 215 15.12 14.18 -9.40
CA ALA A 215 14.41 15.16 -8.59
C ALA A 215 12.97 14.71 -8.26
N MET A 216 12.19 14.34 -9.27
CA MET A 216 10.82 13.84 -9.05
C MET A 216 10.78 12.57 -8.22
N LEU A 217 11.74 11.66 -8.43
CA LEU A 217 11.84 10.46 -7.62
C LEU A 217 12.08 10.77 -6.13
N ARG A 218 12.95 11.74 -5.84
CA ARG A 218 13.25 12.18 -4.48
C ARG A 218 12.05 12.91 -3.85
N LEU A 219 11.33 13.73 -4.62
CA LEU A 219 10.12 14.41 -4.18
C LEU A 219 8.99 13.42 -3.87
N LYS A 220 8.73 12.45 -4.75
CA LYS A 220 7.76 11.37 -4.47
C LYS A 220 8.11 10.63 -3.19
N ARG A 221 9.38 10.26 -3.02
CA ARG A 221 9.86 9.62 -1.79
C ARG A 221 9.66 10.50 -0.55
N LEU A 222 9.94 11.83 -0.67
CA LEU A 222 9.74 12.77 0.43
C LEU A 222 8.29 12.79 0.89
N PHE A 223 7.34 12.98 -0.03
CA PHE A 223 5.93 13.09 0.30
C PHE A 223 5.32 11.75 0.74
N ASN A 224 5.72 10.62 0.13
CA ASN A 224 5.30 9.30 0.60
C ASN A 224 5.73 9.05 2.05
N ARG A 225 6.96 9.42 2.40
CA ARG A 225 7.47 9.28 3.77
C ARG A 225 6.80 10.25 4.75
N ALA A 226 6.53 11.50 4.32
CA ALA A 226 5.88 12.50 5.15
C ALA A 226 4.41 12.17 5.42
N ARG A 227 3.77 11.41 4.50
CA ARG A 227 2.34 11.06 4.59
C ARG A 227 1.46 12.27 4.88
N PRO A 228 1.39 13.24 3.97
CA PRO A 228 0.55 14.42 4.20
C PRO A 228 -0.92 14.01 4.35
N GLU A 229 -1.60 14.62 5.31
CA GLU A 229 -3.05 14.50 5.46
C GLU A 229 -3.75 15.14 4.25
N LYS A 230 -5.00 14.78 4.02
CA LYS A 230 -5.77 15.29 2.86
C LYS A 230 -5.85 16.84 2.84
N ILE A 231 -5.97 17.44 4.00
CA ILE A 231 -5.96 18.91 4.14
C ILE A 231 -4.59 19.49 3.74
N GLU A 232 -3.50 18.85 4.13
CA GLU A 232 -2.14 19.29 3.78
C GLU A 232 -1.87 19.12 2.29
N LEU A 233 -2.35 18.01 1.69
CA LEU A 233 -2.25 17.78 0.24
C LEU A 233 -2.99 18.89 -0.53
N ASN A 234 -4.17 19.31 -0.07
CA ASN A 234 -4.93 20.40 -0.67
C ASN A 234 -4.19 21.76 -0.55
N MET A 235 -3.53 22.01 0.58
CA MET A 235 -2.68 23.22 0.75
C MET A 235 -1.51 23.20 -0.23
N LEU A 236 -0.82 22.07 -0.38
CA LEU A 236 0.27 21.90 -1.33
C LEU A 236 -0.19 22.14 -2.77
N ARG A 237 -1.35 21.58 -3.17
CA ARG A 237 -1.94 21.85 -4.49
C ARG A 237 -2.30 23.32 -4.70
N GLY A 238 -2.75 24.00 -3.65
CA GLY A 238 -3.01 25.45 -3.67
C GLY A 238 -1.73 26.26 -3.92
N ILE A 239 -0.61 25.88 -3.31
CA ILE A 239 0.70 26.48 -3.55
C ILE A 239 1.12 26.31 -5.02
N LEU A 240 1.01 25.09 -5.58
CA LEU A 240 1.33 24.81 -6.98
C LEU A 240 0.47 25.66 -7.92
N SER A 241 -0.83 25.75 -7.71
CA SER A 241 -1.74 26.59 -8.51
C SER A 241 -1.37 28.06 -8.48
N SER A 242 -0.83 28.54 -7.35
CA SER A 242 -0.33 29.92 -7.23
C SER A 242 0.93 30.12 -8.07
N VAL A 243 1.85 29.15 -8.08
CA VAL A 243 3.06 29.16 -8.94
C VAL A 243 2.67 29.13 -10.41
N ASP A 244 1.76 28.24 -10.82
CA ASP A 244 1.26 28.16 -12.21
C ASP A 244 0.69 29.49 -12.70
N THR A 245 -0.03 30.20 -11.82
CA THR A 245 -0.58 31.52 -12.12
C THR A 245 0.52 32.56 -12.34
N LEU A 246 1.60 32.50 -11.58
CA LEU A 246 2.75 33.38 -11.73
C LEU A 246 3.52 33.10 -13.02
N VAL A 247 3.76 31.83 -13.34
CA VAL A 247 4.44 31.42 -14.59
C VAL A 247 3.68 31.93 -15.81
N LYS A 248 2.36 31.70 -15.87
CA LYS A 248 1.51 32.18 -16.97
C LYS A 248 1.53 33.70 -17.14
N LYS A 249 1.62 34.48 -16.05
CA LYS A 249 1.73 35.94 -16.10
C LYS A 249 3.10 36.41 -16.63
N LEU A 250 4.14 35.62 -16.43
CA LEU A 250 5.48 35.96 -16.96
C LEU A 250 5.60 35.65 -18.46
N GLU A 251 4.96 34.57 -18.93
CA GLU A 251 4.92 34.20 -20.35
C GLU A 251 4.04 35.13 -21.20
N SER A 252 3.11 35.85 -20.57
CA SER A 252 2.21 36.81 -21.25
C SER A 252 2.76 38.25 -21.36
N LYS A 253 3.97 38.49 -20.88
CA LYS A 253 4.70 39.75 -20.99
C LYS A 253 5.85 39.67 -22.00
#